data_8d36bbcc40d6b3c3a8bfefef1073545b
#
_entry.id   8d36bbcc40d6b3c3a8bfefef1073545b
#
_cell.length_a   1.000
_cell.length_b   1.000
_cell.length_c   1.000
_cell.angle_alpha   90.00
_cell.angle_beta   90.00
_cell.angle_gamma   90.00
#
_symmetry.space_group_name_H-M   'P 1'
#
loop_
_entity.id
_entity.type
_entity.pdbx_description
1 polymer ?
#
loop_
_entity_poly.entity_id
_entity_poly.type
_entity_poly.pdbx_seq_one_letter_code
_entity_poly.pdbx_strand_id
1 'polypeptide(L)'
;LAANLIPLFKVHVPPREELLPALEATLYSGQVGQGPRVEEFEAALAPVLGNRNVLAVNSGTSALQLALRLAGVRGGSVVTTPMTCAATVLPVLAEGARPVWADIDPATGNIDPLDAERKLQADTRAVLAVHWGGQPCDMGALMGLGARHGVPVIVDAAHALGAQWAGEPVGSPAADFTCFSLQAIKHITTIDGGILTTRDAGDYRRGKLLRWYGIDRDAEQADARVGADIPEWGYKFHMNDVAATIGVAQLAHLPQVLKA
;
A
#
# COMPACT_ATOMS: atom_id res chain seq x y z
N LEU A 1 14.45 29.94 -23.45
CA LEU A 1 13.15 29.85 -22.70
C LEU A 1 12.91 28.49 -22.01
N ALA A 2 13.82 27.49 -22.17
CA ALA A 2 13.68 26.16 -21.52
C ALA A 2 14.31 26.06 -20.12
N ALA A 3 15.01 27.09 -19.64
CA ALA A 3 15.85 27.01 -18.45
C ALA A 3 15.09 27.12 -17.09
N ASN A 4 13.80 27.44 -17.08
CA ASN A 4 13.01 27.66 -15.85
C ASN A 4 11.68 26.86 -15.81
N LEU A 5 11.56 25.80 -16.60
CA LEU A 5 10.38 24.96 -16.52
C LEU A 5 10.51 24.01 -15.31
N ILE A 6 9.65 24.15 -14.33
CA ILE A 6 9.53 23.18 -13.24
C ILE A 6 8.72 22.00 -13.79
N PRO A 7 9.33 20.80 -13.91
CA PRO A 7 8.60 19.63 -14.39
C PRO A 7 7.53 19.23 -13.37
N LEU A 8 6.37 18.76 -13.85
CA LEU A 8 5.30 18.27 -12.98
C LEU A 8 5.75 17.06 -12.15
N PHE A 9 6.61 16.22 -12.73
CA PHE A 9 7.20 15.06 -12.06
C PHE A 9 8.70 15.02 -12.33
N LYS A 10 9.46 14.61 -11.31
CA LYS A 10 10.87 14.30 -11.43
C LYS A 10 11.13 12.97 -10.72
N VAL A 11 11.40 11.94 -11.51
CA VAL A 11 11.75 10.63 -10.97
C VAL A 11 13.13 10.74 -10.31
N HIS A 12 13.20 10.39 -9.02
CA HIS A 12 14.47 10.22 -8.32
C HIS A 12 15.01 8.82 -8.61
N VAL A 13 16.28 8.73 -8.99
CA VAL A 13 17.01 7.48 -9.14
C VAL A 13 18.30 7.61 -8.33
N PRO A 14 18.66 6.63 -7.48
CA PRO A 14 19.93 6.65 -6.77
C PRO A 14 21.13 6.73 -7.72
N PRO A 15 22.28 7.21 -7.24
CA PRO A 15 23.49 7.24 -8.03
C PRO A 15 23.81 5.90 -8.69
N ARG A 16 24.35 5.95 -9.91
CA ARG A 16 24.66 4.75 -10.70
C ARG A 16 25.56 3.77 -9.94
N GLU A 17 26.55 4.30 -9.26
CA GLU A 17 27.57 3.57 -8.49
C GLU A 17 26.99 2.86 -7.24
N GLU A 18 25.85 3.31 -6.75
CA GLU A 18 25.13 2.67 -5.65
C GLU A 18 24.15 1.59 -6.17
N LEU A 19 23.39 1.93 -7.22
CA LEU A 19 22.30 1.10 -7.69
C LEU A 19 22.77 -0.08 -8.56
N LEU A 20 23.66 0.15 -9.53
CA LEU A 20 23.99 -0.88 -10.51
C LEU A 20 24.69 -2.11 -9.92
N PRO A 21 25.68 -1.98 -9.00
CA PRO A 21 26.30 -3.16 -8.39
C PRO A 21 25.28 -4.04 -7.63
N ALA A 22 24.32 -3.43 -6.93
CA ALA A 22 23.28 -4.16 -6.20
C ALA A 22 22.31 -4.87 -7.17
N LEU A 23 21.92 -4.20 -8.26
CA LEU A 23 21.08 -4.81 -9.31
C LEU A 23 21.80 -5.96 -10.02
N GLU A 24 23.07 -5.77 -10.39
CA GLU A 24 23.88 -6.82 -11.00
C GLU A 24 23.96 -8.04 -10.09
N ALA A 25 24.30 -7.84 -8.81
CA ALA A 25 24.36 -8.93 -7.84
C ALA A 25 23.01 -9.67 -7.71
N THR A 26 21.89 -8.95 -7.73
CA THR A 26 20.55 -9.56 -7.67
C THR A 26 20.22 -10.33 -8.94
N LEU A 27 20.46 -9.75 -10.12
CA LEU A 27 20.15 -10.39 -11.40
C LEU A 27 20.92 -11.71 -11.61
N TYR A 28 22.17 -11.76 -11.18
CA TYR A 28 23.03 -12.94 -11.32
C TYR A 28 23.03 -13.89 -10.11
N SER A 29 22.22 -13.59 -9.07
CA SER A 29 22.07 -14.46 -7.89
C SER A 29 21.32 -15.77 -8.17
N GLY A 30 20.54 -15.81 -9.26
CA GLY A 30 19.57 -16.87 -9.51
C GLY A 30 18.25 -16.71 -8.74
N GLN A 31 18.14 -15.73 -7.83
CA GLN A 31 16.95 -15.44 -7.03
C GLN A 31 16.40 -14.06 -7.43
N VAL A 32 15.60 -14.02 -8.47
CA VAL A 32 15.01 -12.78 -9.02
C VAL A 32 13.51 -12.65 -8.73
N GLY A 33 12.86 -13.72 -8.25
CA GLY A 33 11.48 -13.69 -7.80
C GLY A 33 11.34 -13.01 -6.43
N GLN A 34 10.33 -13.36 -5.67
CA GLN A 34 10.26 -12.92 -4.26
C GLN A 34 11.24 -13.73 -3.42
N GLY A 35 12.16 -13.07 -2.75
CA GLY A 35 13.21 -13.67 -1.94
C GLY A 35 13.83 -12.70 -0.95
N PRO A 36 15.13 -12.83 -0.65
CA PRO A 36 15.79 -12.10 0.45
C PRO A 36 15.79 -10.58 0.27
N ARG A 37 15.77 -10.06 -0.97
CA ARG A 37 15.70 -8.61 -1.18
C ARG A 37 14.34 -8.02 -0.81
N VAL A 38 13.26 -8.76 -1.04
CA VAL A 38 11.92 -8.35 -0.59
C VAL A 38 11.86 -8.32 0.92
N GLU A 39 12.42 -9.33 1.61
CA GLU A 39 12.46 -9.38 3.07
C GLU A 39 13.30 -8.23 3.65
N GLU A 40 14.45 -7.92 3.06
CA GLU A 40 15.29 -6.78 3.42
C GLU A 40 14.53 -5.46 3.27
N PHE A 41 13.82 -5.29 2.16
CA PHE A 41 13.04 -4.08 1.89
C PHE A 41 11.89 -3.90 2.88
N GLU A 42 11.13 -4.96 3.15
CA GLU A 42 10.05 -4.96 4.15
C GLU A 42 10.60 -4.62 5.55
N ALA A 43 11.73 -5.21 5.94
CA ALA A 43 12.39 -4.93 7.21
C ALA A 43 12.89 -3.49 7.31
N ALA A 44 13.44 -2.93 6.22
CA ALA A 44 13.92 -1.55 6.16
C ALA A 44 12.77 -0.52 6.19
N LEU A 45 11.60 -0.87 5.64
CA LEU A 45 10.40 -0.04 5.68
C LEU A 45 9.74 0.00 7.07
N ALA A 46 9.85 -1.06 7.86
CA ALA A 46 9.16 -1.19 9.15
C ALA A 46 9.40 0.01 10.11
N PRO A 47 10.63 0.49 10.35
CA PRO A 47 10.87 1.68 11.17
C PRO A 47 10.37 2.96 10.51
N VAL A 48 10.40 3.08 9.18
CA VAL A 48 9.92 4.26 8.45
C VAL A 48 8.41 4.43 8.59
N LEU A 49 7.70 3.31 8.56
CA LEU A 49 6.23 3.26 8.62
C LEU A 49 5.69 3.10 10.05
N GLY A 50 6.57 2.91 11.05
CA GLY A 50 6.16 2.65 12.44
C GLY A 50 5.33 1.38 12.59
N ASN A 51 5.54 0.38 11.72
CA ASN A 51 4.74 -0.85 11.69
C ASN A 51 5.60 -2.05 11.30
N ARG A 52 5.44 -3.18 11.97
CA ARG A 52 6.16 -4.44 11.65
C ARG A 52 5.45 -5.26 10.58
N ASN A 53 4.16 -5.06 10.42
CA ASN A 53 3.32 -5.80 9.49
C ASN A 53 3.36 -5.14 8.10
N VAL A 54 4.48 -5.24 7.42
CA VAL A 54 4.75 -4.65 6.11
C VAL A 54 4.76 -5.72 5.04
N LEU A 55 3.99 -5.55 3.99
CA LEU A 55 3.94 -6.42 2.83
C LEU A 55 4.29 -5.62 1.56
N ALA A 56 5.38 -5.98 0.91
CA ALA A 56 5.72 -5.44 -0.40
C ALA A 56 4.96 -6.20 -1.50
N VAL A 57 4.33 -5.43 -2.39
CA VAL A 57 3.53 -5.94 -3.50
C VAL A 57 3.93 -5.25 -4.82
N ASN A 58 3.45 -5.76 -5.94
CA ASN A 58 3.87 -5.31 -7.27
C ASN A 58 3.24 -3.97 -7.73
N SER A 59 2.28 -3.42 -6.99
CA SER A 59 1.71 -2.08 -7.25
C SER A 59 0.90 -1.56 -6.07
N GLY A 60 0.69 -0.24 -5.98
CA GLY A 60 -0.26 0.35 -5.02
C GLY A 60 -1.69 -0.13 -5.23
N THR A 61 -2.09 -0.37 -6.47
CA THR A 61 -3.40 -0.93 -6.82
C THR A 61 -3.57 -2.35 -6.24
N SER A 62 -2.53 -3.17 -6.32
CA SER A 62 -2.52 -4.51 -5.71
C SER A 62 -2.56 -4.44 -4.18
N ALA A 63 -1.89 -3.45 -3.57
CA ALA A 63 -1.98 -3.22 -2.13
C ALA A 63 -3.42 -2.92 -1.70
N LEU A 64 -4.11 -2.03 -2.43
CA LEU A 64 -5.51 -1.68 -2.18
C LEU A 64 -6.45 -2.86 -2.37
N GLN A 65 -6.28 -3.63 -3.44
CA GLN A 65 -7.10 -4.83 -3.67
C GLN A 65 -6.87 -5.89 -2.59
N LEU A 66 -5.63 -6.11 -2.18
CA LEU A 66 -5.31 -7.02 -1.09
C LEU A 66 -5.90 -6.55 0.25
N ALA A 67 -5.85 -5.24 0.54
CA ALA A 67 -6.47 -4.65 1.73
C ALA A 67 -7.99 -4.85 1.74
N LEU A 68 -8.68 -4.59 0.62
CA LEU A 68 -10.11 -4.84 0.47
C LEU A 68 -10.46 -6.31 0.71
N ARG A 69 -9.67 -7.21 0.16
CA ARG A 69 -9.86 -8.65 0.37
C ARG A 69 -9.67 -9.08 1.83
N LEU A 70 -8.64 -8.55 2.51
CA LEU A 70 -8.36 -8.79 3.93
C LEU A 70 -9.47 -8.21 4.82
N ALA A 71 -10.00 -7.04 4.47
CA ALA A 71 -11.14 -6.40 5.10
C ALA A 71 -12.48 -7.16 4.88
N GLY A 72 -12.46 -8.27 4.13
CA GLY A 72 -13.67 -9.07 3.89
C GLY A 72 -14.59 -8.49 2.81
N VAL A 73 -14.13 -7.55 2.00
CA VAL A 73 -14.91 -7.00 0.88
C VAL A 73 -15.04 -8.08 -0.19
N ARG A 74 -16.28 -8.53 -0.39
CA ARG A 74 -16.71 -9.47 -1.45
C ARG A 74 -18.11 -9.04 -1.88
N GLY A 75 -18.19 -8.01 -2.72
CA GLY A 75 -19.46 -7.36 -3.03
C GLY A 75 -19.88 -6.35 -1.97
N GLY A 76 -21.13 -5.90 -1.99
CA GLY A 76 -21.62 -4.84 -1.14
C GLY A 76 -21.15 -3.45 -1.57
N SER A 77 -20.92 -2.54 -0.62
CA SER A 77 -20.47 -1.18 -0.90
C SER A 77 -19.23 -0.81 -0.10
N VAL A 78 -18.45 0.12 -0.65
CA VAL A 78 -17.31 0.76 0.00
C VAL A 78 -17.50 2.27 -0.08
N VAL A 79 -17.55 2.93 1.08
CA VAL A 79 -17.63 4.39 1.14
C VAL A 79 -16.24 4.97 0.86
N THR A 80 -16.16 5.86 -0.11
CA THR A 80 -14.90 6.50 -0.53
C THR A 80 -15.16 7.89 -1.11
N THR A 81 -14.14 8.57 -1.58
CA THR A 81 -14.24 9.92 -2.17
C THR A 81 -13.98 9.90 -3.67
N PRO A 82 -14.64 10.78 -4.46
CA PRO A 82 -14.31 10.97 -5.88
C PRO A 82 -13.01 11.74 -6.10
N MET A 83 -12.48 12.41 -5.06
CA MET A 83 -11.19 13.12 -5.12
C MET A 83 -10.05 12.12 -4.99
N THR A 84 -9.81 11.35 -6.05
CA THR A 84 -8.79 10.31 -6.07
C THR A 84 -8.40 9.87 -7.48
N CYS A 85 -7.36 9.04 -7.57
CA CYS A 85 -6.99 8.34 -8.80
C CYS A 85 -7.92 7.14 -9.04
N ALA A 86 -8.14 6.77 -10.29
CA ALA A 86 -8.89 5.56 -10.65
C ALA A 86 -8.30 4.28 -9.98
N ALA A 87 -6.99 4.26 -9.71
CA ALA A 87 -6.31 3.16 -9.03
C ALA A 87 -6.88 2.85 -7.64
N THR A 88 -7.50 3.83 -6.97
CA THR A 88 -8.16 3.63 -5.67
C THR A 88 -9.49 2.89 -5.81
N VAL A 89 -10.23 3.16 -6.88
CA VAL A 89 -11.61 2.70 -7.04
C VAL A 89 -11.71 1.40 -7.83
N LEU A 90 -10.82 1.19 -8.82
CA LEU A 90 -10.86 -0.02 -9.64
C LEU A 90 -10.75 -1.32 -8.82
N PRO A 91 -9.94 -1.39 -7.74
CA PRO A 91 -9.94 -2.54 -6.84
C PRO A 91 -11.28 -2.82 -6.16
N VAL A 92 -12.05 -1.77 -5.83
CA VAL A 92 -13.40 -1.92 -5.25
C VAL A 92 -14.31 -2.67 -6.22
N LEU A 93 -14.28 -2.26 -7.50
CA LEU A 93 -15.04 -2.93 -8.56
C LEU A 93 -14.54 -4.36 -8.80
N ALA A 94 -13.23 -4.59 -8.74
CA ALA A 94 -12.62 -5.91 -8.92
C ALA A 94 -13.03 -6.91 -7.82
N GLU A 95 -13.29 -6.44 -6.59
CA GLU A 95 -13.83 -7.26 -5.50
C GLU A 95 -15.37 -7.38 -5.57
N GLY A 96 -16.00 -6.95 -6.66
CA GLY A 96 -17.44 -7.03 -6.89
C GLY A 96 -18.27 -6.05 -6.05
N ALA A 97 -17.61 -5.10 -5.38
CA ALA A 97 -18.27 -4.07 -4.60
C ALA A 97 -18.56 -2.82 -5.44
N ARG A 98 -19.45 -1.96 -4.95
CA ARG A 98 -19.70 -0.65 -5.56
C ARG A 98 -19.14 0.47 -4.70
N PRO A 99 -18.53 1.52 -5.29
CA PRO A 99 -18.17 2.72 -4.54
C PRO A 99 -19.43 3.51 -4.17
N VAL A 100 -19.46 4.04 -2.95
CA VAL A 100 -20.43 5.02 -2.47
C VAL A 100 -19.66 6.30 -2.17
N TRP A 101 -20.03 7.37 -2.87
CA TRP A 101 -19.28 8.61 -2.83
C TRP A 101 -19.65 9.47 -1.63
N ALA A 102 -18.67 9.73 -0.78
CA ALA A 102 -18.70 10.75 0.25
C ALA A 102 -18.00 12.02 -0.26
N ASP A 103 -18.49 13.16 0.19
CA ASP A 103 -17.91 14.46 -0.14
C ASP A 103 -16.57 14.66 0.55
N ILE A 104 -15.88 15.71 0.18
CA ILE A 104 -14.60 16.12 0.77
C ILE A 104 -14.77 17.36 1.64
N ASP A 105 -13.88 17.49 2.62
CA ASP A 105 -13.64 18.78 3.27
C ASP A 105 -12.87 19.68 2.29
N PRO A 106 -13.44 20.82 1.86
CA PRO A 106 -12.80 21.69 0.87
C PRO A 106 -11.52 22.35 1.38
N ALA A 107 -11.28 22.37 2.70
CA ALA A 107 -10.06 22.92 3.27
C ALA A 107 -8.85 21.97 3.12
N THR A 108 -9.12 20.66 3.08
CA THR A 108 -8.05 19.63 3.05
C THR A 108 -8.05 18.81 1.76
N GLY A 109 -9.18 18.76 1.03
CA GLY A 109 -9.38 17.85 -0.10
C GLY A 109 -9.57 16.39 0.31
N ASN A 110 -9.55 16.08 1.59
CA ASN A 110 -9.74 14.73 2.12
C ASN A 110 -11.23 14.43 2.35
N ILE A 111 -11.57 13.15 2.41
CA ILE A 111 -12.93 12.70 2.72
C ILE A 111 -13.46 13.37 3.99
N ASP A 112 -14.69 13.91 3.95
CA ASP A 112 -15.39 14.41 5.13
C ASP A 112 -15.91 13.21 5.96
N PRO A 113 -15.43 13.00 7.19
CA PRO A 113 -15.88 11.88 8.01
C PRO A 113 -17.37 11.92 8.35
N LEU A 114 -17.96 13.11 8.44
CA LEU A 114 -19.40 13.26 8.72
C LEU A 114 -20.22 12.87 7.50
N ASP A 115 -19.78 13.21 6.29
CA ASP A 115 -20.47 12.76 5.09
C ASP A 115 -20.23 11.26 4.86
N ALA A 116 -19.03 10.76 5.12
CA ALA A 116 -18.75 9.33 5.05
C ALA A 116 -19.70 8.53 5.96
N GLU A 117 -19.96 9.01 7.17
CA GLU A 117 -20.90 8.36 8.11
C GLU A 117 -22.33 8.38 7.56
N ARG A 118 -22.80 9.52 7.00
CA ARG A 118 -24.12 9.62 6.36
C ARG A 118 -24.30 8.71 5.15
N LYS A 119 -23.20 8.34 4.48
CA LYS A 119 -23.20 7.49 3.28
C LYS A 119 -23.12 5.99 3.61
N LEU A 120 -22.93 5.61 4.86
CA LEU A 120 -22.94 4.19 5.24
C LEU A 120 -24.30 3.56 4.92
N GLN A 121 -24.27 2.35 4.39
CA GLN A 121 -25.45 1.54 4.04
C GLN A 121 -25.38 0.21 4.77
N ALA A 122 -26.49 -0.52 4.84
CA ALA A 122 -26.55 -1.81 5.51
C ALA A 122 -25.56 -2.85 4.92
N ASP A 123 -25.17 -2.69 3.66
CA ASP A 123 -24.21 -3.56 2.97
C ASP A 123 -22.81 -2.94 2.85
N THR A 124 -22.52 -1.85 3.57
CA THR A 124 -21.18 -1.26 3.59
C THR A 124 -20.18 -2.22 4.23
N ARG A 125 -19.07 -2.46 3.53
CA ARG A 125 -18.02 -3.41 3.94
C ARG A 125 -16.74 -2.75 4.40
N ALA A 126 -16.47 -1.51 3.97
CA ALA A 126 -15.30 -0.75 4.36
C ALA A 126 -15.50 0.75 4.11
N VAL A 127 -14.70 1.57 4.78
CA VAL A 127 -14.42 2.96 4.39
C VAL A 127 -13.02 3.00 3.79
N LEU A 128 -12.89 3.56 2.60
CA LEU A 128 -11.62 3.73 1.89
C LEU A 128 -11.31 5.22 1.77
N ALA A 129 -10.45 5.71 2.65
CA ALA A 129 -10.00 7.10 2.67
C ALA A 129 -8.74 7.29 1.83
N VAL A 130 -8.52 8.50 1.33
CA VAL A 130 -7.35 8.86 0.53
C VAL A 130 -6.64 10.03 1.21
N HIS A 131 -5.35 9.89 1.49
CA HIS A 131 -4.50 10.98 1.93
C HIS A 131 -4.11 11.84 0.73
N TRP A 132 -5.06 12.70 0.30
CA TRP A 132 -4.92 13.47 -0.91
C TRP A 132 -3.74 14.44 -0.84
N GLY A 133 -2.91 14.43 -1.90
CA GLY A 133 -1.70 15.26 -1.96
C GLY A 133 -0.68 14.99 -0.82
N GLY A 134 -0.82 13.90 -0.07
CA GLY A 134 0.03 13.56 1.07
C GLY A 134 -0.46 14.12 2.40
N GLN A 135 -1.55 14.90 2.40
CA GLN A 135 -2.19 15.40 3.61
C GLN A 135 -2.96 14.26 4.30
N PRO A 136 -2.62 13.87 5.55
CA PRO A 136 -3.38 12.86 6.26
C PRO A 136 -4.84 13.28 6.50
N CYS A 137 -5.76 12.31 6.35
CA CYS A 137 -7.15 12.48 6.78
C CYS A 137 -7.26 12.63 8.30
N ASP A 138 -8.41 13.07 8.79
CA ASP A 138 -8.76 12.95 10.21
C ASP A 138 -8.95 11.47 10.57
N MET A 139 -7.84 10.81 10.91
CA MET A 139 -7.85 9.39 11.25
C MET A 139 -8.60 9.13 12.55
N GLY A 140 -8.63 10.07 13.49
CA GLY A 140 -9.38 9.94 14.73
C GLY A 140 -10.88 9.82 14.45
N ALA A 141 -11.44 10.70 13.64
CA ALA A 141 -12.83 10.67 13.24
C ALA A 141 -13.17 9.41 12.41
N LEU A 142 -12.32 9.05 11.44
CA LEU A 142 -12.55 7.88 10.57
C LEU A 142 -12.48 6.57 11.35
N MET A 143 -11.49 6.39 12.22
CA MET A 143 -11.39 5.20 13.07
C MET A 143 -12.51 5.11 14.08
N GLY A 144 -12.93 6.25 14.64
CA GLY A 144 -14.11 6.33 15.48
C GLY A 144 -15.39 5.90 14.74
N LEU A 145 -15.55 6.32 13.50
CA LEU A 145 -16.64 5.90 12.61
C LEU A 145 -16.56 4.38 12.37
N GLY A 146 -15.41 3.86 11.97
CA GLY A 146 -15.20 2.43 11.75
C GLY A 146 -15.58 1.59 12.97
N ALA A 147 -15.15 2.02 14.16
CA ALA A 147 -15.45 1.34 15.42
C ALA A 147 -16.95 1.35 15.77
N ARG A 148 -17.64 2.50 15.58
CA ARG A 148 -19.09 2.61 15.87
C ARG A 148 -19.95 1.73 14.96
N HIS A 149 -19.56 1.57 13.71
CA HIS A 149 -20.35 0.87 12.70
C HIS A 149 -19.83 -0.54 12.37
N GLY A 150 -18.73 -0.97 12.97
CA GLY A 150 -18.13 -2.29 12.74
C GLY A 150 -17.60 -2.45 11.32
N VAL A 151 -17.12 -1.37 10.69
CA VAL A 151 -16.56 -1.39 9.34
C VAL A 151 -15.07 -1.03 9.37
N PRO A 152 -14.20 -1.78 8.70
CA PRO A 152 -12.78 -1.50 8.63
C PRO A 152 -12.49 -0.21 7.84
N VAL A 153 -11.40 0.47 8.22
CA VAL A 153 -10.88 1.65 7.55
C VAL A 153 -9.61 1.30 6.80
N ILE A 154 -9.67 1.49 5.48
CA ILE A 154 -8.55 1.33 4.54
C ILE A 154 -8.08 2.72 4.13
N VAL A 155 -6.78 2.92 4.06
CA VAL A 155 -6.18 4.19 3.65
C VAL A 155 -5.36 4.00 2.38
N ASP A 156 -5.69 4.76 1.35
CA ASP A 156 -4.81 5.00 0.22
C ASP A 156 -3.84 6.12 0.56
N ALA A 157 -2.61 5.76 0.89
CA ALA A 157 -1.51 6.63 1.23
C ALA A 157 -0.49 6.77 0.09
N ALA A 158 -0.90 6.60 -1.17
CA ALA A 158 -0.01 6.62 -2.33
C ALA A 158 0.78 7.94 -2.47
N HIS A 159 0.36 9.01 -1.81
CA HIS A 159 1.02 10.32 -1.77
C HIS A 159 1.60 10.66 -0.40
N ALA A 160 1.52 9.77 0.59
CA ALA A 160 1.77 10.13 2.00
C ALA A 160 2.93 9.35 2.65
N LEU A 161 3.84 8.77 1.85
CA LEU A 161 5.04 8.15 2.40
C LEU A 161 5.90 9.22 3.09
N GLY A 162 6.21 9.01 4.37
CA GLY A 162 6.94 9.96 5.20
C GLY A 162 6.09 11.03 5.88
N ALA A 163 4.78 11.09 5.58
CA ALA A 163 3.87 11.95 6.32
C ALA A 163 3.59 11.41 7.74
N GLN A 164 3.11 12.29 8.61
CA GLN A 164 2.76 11.97 9.99
C GLN A 164 1.34 12.44 10.31
N TRP A 165 0.62 11.65 11.11
CA TRP A 165 -0.63 12.06 11.75
C TRP A 165 -0.50 11.92 13.26
N ALA A 166 -0.81 12.97 14.00
CA ALA A 166 -0.69 13.04 15.47
C ALA A 166 0.71 12.64 16.00
N GLY A 167 1.77 12.91 15.24
CA GLY A 167 3.16 12.58 15.60
C GLY A 167 3.59 11.16 15.22
N GLU A 168 2.69 10.32 14.74
CA GLU A 168 2.99 8.95 14.31
C GLU A 168 3.14 8.89 12.78
N PRO A 169 4.04 8.06 12.23
CA PRO A 169 4.16 7.86 10.79
C PRO A 169 2.85 7.36 10.17
N VAL A 170 2.51 7.85 8.98
CA VAL A 170 1.49 7.22 8.15
C VAL A 170 1.98 5.81 7.78
N GLY A 171 1.19 4.80 8.08
CA GLY A 171 1.58 3.39 8.00
C GLY A 171 1.60 2.70 9.37
N SER A 172 1.68 3.49 10.47
CA SER A 172 1.49 2.97 11.83
C SER A 172 0.12 2.29 11.98
N PRO A 173 -0.12 1.50 13.04
CA PRO A 173 -1.41 0.83 13.26
C PRO A 173 -2.59 1.79 13.57
N ALA A 174 -2.54 3.03 13.09
CA ALA A 174 -3.61 4.01 13.21
C ALA A 174 -4.80 3.73 12.28
N ALA A 175 -4.61 2.96 11.21
CA ALA A 175 -5.66 2.43 10.35
C ALA A 175 -5.63 0.90 10.36
N ASP A 176 -6.73 0.24 9.92
CA ASP A 176 -6.72 -1.22 9.81
C ASP A 176 -5.78 -1.67 8.69
N PHE A 177 -5.79 -0.92 7.58
CA PHE A 177 -4.92 -1.14 6.42
C PHE A 177 -4.44 0.19 5.86
N THR A 178 -3.13 0.30 5.54
CA THR A 178 -2.57 1.46 4.85
C THR A 178 -1.80 1.00 3.62
N CYS A 179 -2.11 1.60 2.46
CA CYS A 179 -1.57 1.22 1.17
C CYS A 179 -0.74 2.35 0.57
N PHE A 180 0.48 2.04 0.11
CA PHE A 180 1.36 3.00 -0.56
C PHE A 180 1.66 2.56 -1.98
N SER A 181 2.01 3.53 -2.81
CA SER A 181 2.48 3.30 -4.18
C SER A 181 3.96 3.61 -4.28
N LEU A 182 4.69 2.78 -5.02
CA LEU A 182 6.09 2.96 -5.39
C LEU A 182 6.25 3.08 -6.92
N GLN A 183 5.19 3.54 -7.60
CA GLN A 183 5.22 3.83 -9.03
C GLN A 183 6.21 4.97 -9.31
N ALA A 184 6.74 5.06 -10.52
CA ALA A 184 7.87 5.91 -10.92
C ALA A 184 7.84 7.36 -10.43
N ILE A 185 6.64 7.99 -10.30
CA ILE A 185 6.48 9.39 -9.90
C ILE A 185 6.37 9.60 -8.38
N LYS A 186 6.42 8.52 -7.57
CA LYS A 186 6.26 8.62 -6.11
C LYS A 186 7.56 9.03 -5.43
N HIS A 187 7.51 9.35 -4.14
CA HIS A 187 8.64 9.81 -3.32
C HIS A 187 9.87 8.93 -3.45
N ILE A 188 9.67 7.61 -3.38
CA ILE A 188 10.63 6.60 -3.79
C ILE A 188 9.94 5.66 -4.79
N THR A 189 10.73 5.05 -5.66
CA THR A 189 10.19 4.17 -6.68
C THR A 189 10.90 2.83 -6.74
N THR A 190 10.14 1.78 -7.05
CA THR A 190 10.65 0.48 -7.47
C THR A 190 10.32 0.22 -8.95
N ILE A 191 10.15 1.30 -9.73
CA ILE A 191 9.58 1.44 -11.07
C ILE A 191 8.06 1.26 -11.00
N ASP A 192 7.59 0.06 -10.67
CA ASP A 192 6.26 -0.26 -10.17
C ASP A 192 6.39 -1.04 -8.87
N GLY A 193 5.51 -0.75 -7.92
CA GLY A 193 5.49 -1.39 -6.62
C GLY A 193 4.44 -0.78 -5.71
N GLY A 194 4.21 -1.44 -4.60
CA GLY A 194 3.32 -0.98 -3.55
C GLY A 194 3.68 -1.59 -2.21
N ILE A 195 3.12 -1.01 -1.17
CA ILE A 195 3.28 -1.48 0.21
C ILE A 195 1.89 -1.55 0.82
N LEU A 196 1.62 -2.61 1.56
CA LEU A 196 0.49 -2.73 2.46
C LEU A 196 1.00 -2.87 3.88
N THR A 197 0.51 -2.04 4.80
CA THR A 197 0.63 -2.29 6.23
C THR A 197 -0.70 -2.70 6.82
N THR A 198 -0.68 -3.58 7.82
CA THR A 198 -1.87 -4.04 8.52
C THR A 198 -1.74 -3.75 10.01
N ARG A 199 -2.86 -3.43 10.67
CA ARG A 199 -2.90 -3.30 12.13
C ARG A 199 -2.77 -4.65 12.80
N ASP A 200 -3.49 -5.64 12.31
CA ASP A 200 -3.57 -6.98 12.89
C ASP A 200 -2.52 -7.93 12.32
N ALA A 201 -1.88 -8.71 13.17
CA ALA A 201 -0.88 -9.69 12.76
C ALA A 201 -1.49 -10.92 12.06
N GLY A 202 -2.77 -11.22 12.29
CA GLY A 202 -3.51 -12.25 11.57
C GLY A 202 -3.73 -11.86 10.11
N ASP A 203 -4.14 -10.60 9.89
CA ASP A 203 -4.28 -10.03 8.55
C ASP A 203 -2.94 -9.98 7.81
N TYR A 204 -1.86 -9.66 8.51
CA TYR A 204 -0.52 -9.72 7.94
C TYR A 204 -0.17 -11.13 7.45
N ARG A 205 -0.36 -12.16 8.30
CA ARG A 205 -0.08 -13.56 7.92
C ARG A 205 -0.95 -14.00 6.75
N ARG A 206 -2.25 -13.70 6.79
CA ARG A 206 -3.18 -13.99 5.69
C ARG A 206 -2.79 -13.24 4.42
N GLY A 207 -2.35 -11.97 4.53
CA GLY A 207 -1.85 -11.16 3.41
C GLY A 207 -0.61 -11.76 2.74
N LYS A 208 0.33 -12.35 3.51
CA LYS A 208 1.48 -13.09 2.97
C LYS A 208 1.05 -14.23 2.05
N LEU A 209 0.03 -14.98 2.45
CA LEU A 209 -0.52 -16.07 1.62
C LEU A 209 -1.21 -15.50 0.38
N LEU A 210 -2.13 -14.57 0.56
CA LEU A 210 -2.98 -14.06 -0.52
C LEU A 210 -2.20 -13.29 -1.59
N ARG A 211 -1.10 -12.62 -1.26
CA ARG A 211 -0.26 -11.96 -2.26
C ARG A 211 0.45 -12.96 -3.20
N TRP A 212 0.50 -14.24 -2.84
CA TRP A 212 1.08 -15.32 -3.63
C TRP A 212 0.12 -16.52 -3.73
N TYR A 213 -0.95 -16.39 -4.49
CA TYR A 213 -1.91 -17.45 -4.82
C TYR A 213 -2.62 -18.12 -3.62
N GLY A 214 -2.38 -17.72 -2.37
CA GLY A 214 -2.83 -18.41 -1.17
C GLY A 214 -1.85 -19.49 -0.68
N ILE A 215 -0.64 -19.55 -1.25
CA ILE A 215 0.39 -20.54 -0.92
C ILE A 215 1.24 -20.03 0.25
N ASP A 216 1.44 -20.89 1.25
CA ASP A 216 2.40 -20.64 2.32
C ASP A 216 3.82 -20.94 1.84
N ARG A 217 4.60 -19.87 1.64
CA ARG A 217 5.99 -19.97 1.21
C ARG A 217 6.98 -20.12 2.36
N ASP A 218 6.53 -19.91 3.60
CA ASP A 218 7.35 -20.10 4.81
C ASP A 218 7.29 -21.56 5.29
N ALA A 219 6.37 -22.38 4.74
CA ALA A 219 6.28 -23.79 5.07
C ALA A 219 7.47 -24.58 4.51
N GLU A 220 7.99 -25.54 5.30
CA GLU A 220 9.08 -26.44 4.93
C GLU A 220 8.66 -27.48 3.86
N GLN A 221 8.24 -27.03 2.68
CA GLN A 221 7.89 -27.91 1.56
C GLN A 221 8.92 -27.78 0.45
N ALA A 222 9.37 -28.92 -0.05
CA ALA A 222 10.41 -29.00 -1.09
C ALA A 222 10.00 -28.30 -2.42
N ASP A 223 8.71 -28.22 -2.72
CA ASP A 223 8.17 -27.43 -3.83
C ASP A 223 6.74 -26.96 -3.51
N ALA A 224 6.63 -25.70 -3.08
CA ALA A 224 5.36 -25.09 -2.74
C ALA A 224 4.37 -24.97 -3.92
N ARG A 225 4.78 -25.31 -5.14
CA ARG A 225 3.93 -25.29 -6.35
C ARG A 225 3.24 -26.61 -6.58
N VAL A 226 3.74 -27.68 -5.99
CA VAL A 226 3.22 -29.04 -6.19
C VAL A 226 2.77 -29.61 -4.85
N GLY A 227 1.46 -29.81 -4.71
CA GLY A 227 0.88 -30.42 -3.51
C GLY A 227 0.57 -29.48 -2.35
N ALA A 228 0.68 -28.14 -2.55
CA ALA A 228 0.27 -27.20 -1.53
C ALA A 228 -1.26 -27.22 -1.35
N ASP A 229 -1.72 -27.33 -0.10
CA ASP A 229 -3.13 -27.10 0.23
C ASP A 229 -3.38 -25.58 0.21
N ILE A 230 -4.34 -25.12 -0.59
CA ILE A 230 -4.71 -23.72 -0.75
C ILE A 230 -6.11 -23.53 -0.17
N PRO A 231 -6.23 -23.21 1.14
CA PRO A 231 -7.53 -23.06 1.78
C PRO A 231 -8.28 -21.81 1.29
N GLU A 232 -7.54 -20.79 0.84
CA GLU A 232 -8.10 -19.58 0.24
C GLU A 232 -7.25 -19.16 -0.97
N TRP A 233 -7.87 -19.03 -2.15
CA TRP A 233 -7.16 -18.56 -3.34
C TRP A 233 -6.73 -17.09 -3.19
N GLY A 234 -5.54 -16.77 -3.68
CA GLY A 234 -4.95 -15.43 -3.65
C GLY A 234 -4.55 -14.95 -5.04
N TYR A 235 -3.76 -13.89 -5.06
CA TYR A 235 -3.34 -13.15 -6.25
C TYR A 235 -1.89 -13.40 -6.61
N LYS A 236 -1.46 -12.93 -7.77
CA LYS A 236 -0.05 -12.80 -8.14
C LYS A 236 0.43 -11.36 -7.90
N PHE A 237 0.45 -10.93 -6.66
CA PHE A 237 0.72 -9.53 -6.28
C PHE A 237 2.07 -9.32 -5.58
N HIS A 238 2.84 -10.36 -5.35
CA HIS A 238 4.15 -10.24 -4.70
C HIS A 238 5.11 -9.34 -5.47
N MET A 239 5.95 -8.61 -4.76
CA MET A 239 7.09 -7.91 -5.32
C MET A 239 8.20 -8.92 -5.66
N ASN A 240 9.03 -8.60 -6.65
CA ASN A 240 10.23 -9.37 -6.98
C ASN A 240 11.49 -8.73 -6.39
N ASP A 241 12.58 -9.50 -6.31
CA ASP A 241 13.83 -9.06 -5.70
C ASP A 241 14.52 -7.93 -6.49
N VAL A 242 14.32 -7.86 -7.80
CA VAL A 242 14.88 -6.76 -8.63
C VAL A 242 14.24 -5.43 -8.24
N ALA A 243 12.92 -5.38 -8.13
CA ALA A 243 12.19 -4.20 -7.70
C ALA A 243 12.53 -3.84 -6.23
N ALA A 244 12.61 -4.83 -5.35
CA ALA A 244 12.98 -4.64 -3.96
C ALA A 244 14.42 -4.09 -3.81
N THR A 245 15.37 -4.52 -4.64
CA THR A 245 16.74 -3.98 -4.65
C THR A 245 16.75 -2.48 -4.95
N ILE A 246 15.94 -2.05 -5.93
CA ILE A 246 15.76 -0.61 -6.20
C ILE A 246 15.17 0.09 -4.97
N GLY A 247 14.17 -0.51 -4.34
CA GLY A 247 13.51 0.02 -3.15
C GLY A 247 14.45 0.22 -1.97
N VAL A 248 15.32 -0.73 -1.69
CA VAL A 248 16.34 -0.64 -0.63
C VAL A 248 17.30 0.54 -0.90
N ALA A 249 17.80 0.65 -2.13
CA ALA A 249 18.67 1.77 -2.52
C ALA A 249 17.94 3.12 -2.41
N GLN A 250 16.68 3.20 -2.81
CA GLN A 250 15.84 4.40 -2.72
C GLN A 250 15.59 4.86 -1.29
N LEU A 251 15.38 3.92 -0.35
CA LEU A 251 15.11 4.25 1.06
C LEU A 251 16.22 5.06 1.71
N ALA A 252 17.48 4.84 1.33
CA ALA A 252 18.62 5.62 1.84
C ALA A 252 18.49 7.11 1.48
N HIS A 253 17.83 7.43 0.38
CA HIS A 253 17.64 8.80 -0.12
C HIS A 253 16.29 9.43 0.31
N LEU A 254 15.38 8.67 0.92
CA LEU A 254 14.04 9.17 1.31
C LEU A 254 14.08 10.48 2.11
N PRO A 255 14.95 10.68 3.14
CA PRO A 255 14.97 11.93 3.88
C PRO A 255 15.33 13.15 3.03
N GLN A 256 16.13 12.98 1.98
CA GLN A 256 16.50 14.04 1.05
C GLN A 256 15.36 14.35 0.08
N VAL A 257 14.70 13.31 -0.42
CA VAL A 257 13.56 13.45 -1.34
C VAL A 257 12.37 14.14 -0.67
N LEU A 258 12.12 13.85 0.60
CA LEU A 258 11.04 14.50 1.38
C LEU A 258 11.32 15.97 1.71
N LYS A 259 12.56 16.44 1.59
CA LYS A 259 12.94 17.84 1.82
C LYS A 259 12.96 18.70 0.57
N ALA A 260 12.94 18.07 -0.61
CA ALA A 260 13.04 18.75 -1.90
C ALA A 260 11.71 19.30 -2.37
#